data_0d27d501e7f8837e761a026d2c811b7e
#
_entry.id   0d27d501e7f8837e761a026d2c811b7e
#
_cell.length_a   1.000
_cell.length_b   1.000
_cell.length_c   1.000
_cell.angle_alpha   90.00
_cell.angle_beta   90.00
_cell.angle_gamma   90.00
#
_symmetry.space_group_name_H-M   'P 1'
#
loop_
_entity.id
_entity.type
_entity.pdbx_description
1 polymer ?
#
loop_
_entity_poly.entity_id
_entity_poly.type
_entity_poly.pdbx_seq_one_letter_code
_entity_poly.pdbx_strand_id
1 'polypeptide(L)'
;MSQVTDSQKWMILMGVSLGGFVLYLLSPVLTPFFAAALLAYLGDPIADRLEVKITPRCSARLARSVAVTIVFIVLFSLLTVMAFLILPLLGQQISYLVSNMPAYLDNIQQNVVPMLAKYLGLDASVFDFELLKKLFAAHYAQAGGLVSQIVSSIASSSIALAAWVANMVLIPVVTFYLLRDWDVLIAHIDDLLPRKILPVIRKLAKESDEVLSAFLRGQFVVMLVLGAVYSTGLWFVDLKLALLIGMLAGLVSFVPYLGFIVGIVAASIAILLQTHDVMQLIPVIIVFSIGQMLEGMLLTPVLVGDKIGLHPVAVIFAVLAGGQLFGFVGILLALPVAAVLAVMLRHMHNEYKSSSIFNNVA
;
A
#
# COMPACT_ATOMS: atom_id res chain seq x y z
N MET A 1 43.28 -4.50 3.14
CA MET A 1 42.11 -4.85 2.37
C MET A 1 42.46 -6.05 1.50
N SER A 2 42.00 -7.25 1.78
CA SER A 2 42.15 -8.41 0.91
C SER A 2 41.39 -8.10 -0.39
N GLN A 3 42.13 -7.99 -1.49
CA GLN A 3 41.48 -7.80 -2.80
C GLN A 3 40.58 -9.01 -3.05
N VAL A 4 39.27 -8.77 -3.16
CA VAL A 4 38.31 -9.78 -3.58
C VAL A 4 38.74 -10.22 -4.97
N THR A 5 39.11 -11.50 -5.13
CA THR A 5 39.50 -12.04 -6.44
C THR A 5 38.34 -11.92 -7.42
N ASP A 6 38.64 -11.75 -8.70
CA ASP A 6 37.59 -11.59 -9.74
C ASP A 6 36.61 -12.77 -9.75
N SER A 7 37.09 -13.97 -9.45
CA SER A 7 36.24 -15.16 -9.27
C SER A 7 35.23 -15.01 -8.11
N GLN A 8 35.63 -14.38 -6.99
CA GLN A 8 34.72 -14.11 -5.88
C GLN A 8 33.65 -13.07 -6.22
N LYS A 9 34.00 -12.04 -7.00
CA LYS A 9 33.03 -11.04 -7.49
C LYS A 9 31.96 -11.69 -8.37
N TRP A 10 32.39 -12.56 -9.29
CA TRP A 10 31.45 -13.31 -10.17
C TRP A 10 30.57 -14.29 -9.37
N MET A 11 31.10 -14.96 -8.36
CA MET A 11 30.29 -15.83 -7.48
C MET A 11 29.26 -15.02 -6.70
N ILE A 12 29.62 -13.85 -6.18
CA ILE A 12 28.69 -12.96 -5.47
C ILE A 12 27.59 -12.47 -6.42
N LEU A 13 27.99 -12.00 -7.62
CA LEU A 13 27.03 -11.53 -8.62
C LEU A 13 26.05 -12.64 -9.03
N MET A 14 26.56 -13.84 -9.28
CA MET A 14 25.73 -15.00 -9.63
C MET A 14 24.81 -15.40 -8.49
N GLY A 15 25.29 -15.39 -7.23
CA GLY A 15 24.49 -15.66 -6.05
C GLY A 15 23.35 -14.64 -5.86
N VAL A 16 23.64 -13.35 -6.03
CA VAL A 16 22.64 -12.27 -5.95
C VAL A 16 21.61 -12.39 -7.08
N SER A 17 22.07 -12.64 -8.31
CA SER A 17 21.17 -12.82 -9.46
C SER A 17 20.27 -14.05 -9.32
N LEU A 18 20.82 -15.17 -8.88
CA LEU A 18 20.05 -16.39 -8.61
C LEU A 18 19.05 -16.17 -7.46
N GLY A 19 19.48 -15.53 -6.39
CA GLY A 19 18.61 -15.16 -5.25
C GLY A 19 17.46 -14.26 -5.69
N GLY A 20 17.74 -13.23 -6.47
CA GLY A 20 16.72 -12.33 -7.03
C GLY A 20 15.74 -13.08 -7.95
N PHE A 21 16.23 -13.99 -8.78
CA PHE A 21 15.39 -14.81 -9.64
C PHE A 21 14.47 -15.76 -8.84
N VAL A 22 15.01 -16.41 -7.80
CA VAL A 22 14.22 -17.25 -6.90
C VAL A 22 13.16 -16.44 -6.16
N LEU A 23 13.50 -15.25 -5.64
CA LEU A 23 12.53 -14.35 -5.01
C LEU A 23 11.43 -13.91 -5.98
N TYR A 24 11.78 -13.65 -7.24
CA TYR A 24 10.81 -13.33 -8.29
C TYR A 24 9.84 -14.49 -8.54
N LEU A 25 10.34 -15.72 -8.66
CA LEU A 25 9.51 -16.92 -8.81
C LEU A 25 8.61 -17.18 -7.60
N LEU A 26 9.10 -16.90 -6.40
CA LEU A 26 8.36 -17.08 -5.14
C LEU A 26 7.43 -15.90 -4.80
N SER A 27 7.42 -14.82 -5.60
CA SER A 27 6.62 -13.62 -5.35
C SER A 27 5.16 -13.90 -4.96
N PRO A 28 4.41 -14.80 -5.66
CA PRO A 28 3.04 -15.12 -5.27
C PRO A 28 2.91 -15.76 -3.87
N VAL A 29 3.89 -16.58 -3.50
CA VAL A 29 3.95 -17.24 -2.19
C VAL A 29 4.36 -16.25 -1.10
N LEU A 30 5.24 -15.30 -1.42
CA LEU A 30 5.74 -14.30 -0.46
C LEU A 30 4.70 -13.23 -0.12
N THR A 31 3.71 -12.99 -0.98
CA THR A 31 2.66 -11.98 -0.76
C THR A 31 1.99 -12.07 0.62
N PRO A 32 1.45 -13.20 1.08
CA PRO A 32 0.87 -13.31 2.42
C PRO A 32 1.88 -13.11 3.54
N PHE A 33 3.14 -13.48 3.33
CA PHE A 33 4.20 -13.23 4.32
C PHE A 33 4.51 -11.74 4.45
N PHE A 34 4.54 -10.99 3.35
CA PHE A 34 4.70 -9.53 3.39
C PHE A 34 3.52 -8.84 4.08
N ALA A 35 2.29 -9.27 3.79
CA ALA A 35 1.11 -8.75 4.47
C ALA A 35 1.17 -9.04 5.99
N ALA A 36 1.54 -10.26 6.37
CA ALA A 36 1.71 -10.65 7.75
C ALA A 36 2.84 -9.87 8.45
N ALA A 37 3.97 -9.68 7.77
CA ALA A 37 5.09 -8.88 8.29
C ALA A 37 4.70 -7.42 8.50
N LEU A 38 3.93 -6.83 7.59
CA LEU A 38 3.42 -5.47 7.74
C LEU A 38 2.51 -5.34 8.95
N LEU A 39 1.56 -6.27 9.14
CA LEU A 39 0.67 -6.29 10.29
C LEU A 39 1.45 -6.50 11.60
N ALA A 40 2.41 -7.42 11.61
CA ALA A 40 3.29 -7.64 12.75
C ALA A 40 4.09 -6.38 13.09
N TYR A 41 4.67 -5.74 12.09
CA TYR A 41 5.45 -4.52 12.27
C TYR A 41 4.63 -3.35 12.82
N LEU A 42 3.36 -3.22 12.40
CA LEU A 42 2.44 -2.22 12.96
C LEU A 42 2.03 -2.55 14.40
N GLY A 43 1.90 -3.84 14.73
CA GLY A 43 1.51 -4.32 16.07
C GLY A 43 2.65 -4.34 17.09
N ASP A 44 3.90 -4.51 16.66
CA ASP A 44 5.06 -4.72 17.51
C ASP A 44 5.28 -3.61 18.57
N PRO A 45 5.22 -2.31 18.25
CA PRO A 45 5.38 -1.26 19.27
C PRO A 45 4.28 -1.24 20.34
N ILE A 46 3.10 -1.78 20.01
CA ILE A 46 2.01 -1.92 20.97
C ILE A 46 2.28 -3.12 21.86
N ALA A 47 2.79 -4.22 21.28
CA ALA A 47 3.20 -5.41 22.01
C ALA A 47 4.33 -5.11 22.99
N ASP A 48 5.37 -4.36 22.58
CA ASP A 48 6.48 -3.95 23.43
C ASP A 48 6.04 -3.12 24.65
N ARG A 49 5.17 -2.12 24.40
CA ARG A 49 4.62 -1.28 25.50
C ARG A 49 3.79 -2.10 26.49
N LEU A 50 3.08 -3.10 25.98
CA LEU A 50 2.24 -3.96 26.82
C LEU A 50 3.10 -4.97 27.58
N GLU A 51 4.12 -5.53 26.96
CA GLU A 51 5.10 -6.41 27.56
C GLU A 51 5.78 -5.78 28.76
N VAL A 52 6.31 -4.55 28.63
CA VAL A 52 6.93 -3.78 29.72
C VAL A 52 5.99 -3.64 30.91
N LYS A 53 4.68 -3.49 30.69
CA LYS A 53 3.68 -3.38 31.77
C LYS A 53 3.37 -4.74 32.45
N ILE A 54 3.50 -5.83 31.73
CA ILE A 54 3.17 -7.20 32.21
C ILE A 54 4.38 -7.86 32.88
N THR A 55 5.59 -7.59 32.40
CA THR A 55 6.85 -8.20 32.89
C THR A 55 7.01 -8.16 34.42
N PRO A 56 6.61 -7.12 35.17
CA PRO A 56 6.71 -7.14 36.65
C PRO A 56 5.88 -8.23 37.34
N ARG A 57 4.93 -8.83 36.62
CA ARG A 57 3.99 -9.83 37.17
C ARG A 57 4.24 -11.25 36.66
N CYS A 58 5.02 -11.41 35.58
CA CYS A 58 5.23 -12.69 34.91
C CYS A 58 6.68 -12.81 34.44
N SER A 59 7.10 -14.05 34.09
CA SER A 59 8.40 -14.23 33.42
C SER A 59 8.40 -13.52 32.05
N ALA A 60 9.57 -13.04 31.58
CA ALA A 60 9.69 -12.29 30.33
C ALA A 60 9.07 -13.03 29.13
N ARG A 61 9.27 -14.36 29.02
CA ARG A 61 8.68 -15.16 27.93
C ARG A 61 7.14 -15.20 27.98
N LEU A 62 6.57 -15.31 29.19
CA LEU A 62 5.10 -15.27 29.34
C LEU A 62 4.56 -13.87 29.10
N ALA A 63 5.25 -12.83 29.57
CA ALA A 63 4.86 -11.45 29.34
C ALA A 63 4.79 -11.13 27.84
N ARG A 64 5.81 -11.51 27.05
CA ARG A 64 5.82 -11.36 25.58
C ARG A 64 4.65 -12.11 24.95
N SER A 65 4.46 -13.40 25.27
CA SER A 65 3.37 -14.19 24.68
C SER A 65 1.99 -13.62 25.00
N VAL A 66 1.75 -13.16 26.22
CA VAL A 66 0.47 -12.54 26.61
C VAL A 66 0.27 -11.20 25.90
N ALA A 67 1.29 -10.33 25.87
CA ALA A 67 1.23 -9.05 25.20
C ALA A 67 0.91 -9.22 23.71
N VAL A 68 1.62 -10.11 23.02
CA VAL A 68 1.40 -10.43 21.61
C VAL A 68 0.00 -11.01 21.37
N THR A 69 -0.47 -11.91 22.23
CA THR A 69 -1.82 -12.48 22.11
C THR A 69 -2.89 -11.41 22.23
N ILE A 70 -2.75 -10.48 23.18
CA ILE A 70 -3.71 -9.37 23.34
C ILE A 70 -3.69 -8.46 22.10
N VAL A 71 -2.51 -8.04 21.64
CA VAL A 71 -2.36 -7.18 20.45
C VAL A 71 -2.92 -7.88 19.22
N PHE A 72 -2.63 -9.16 19.04
CA PHE A 72 -3.14 -9.97 17.95
C PHE A 72 -4.69 -10.03 17.96
N ILE A 73 -5.29 -10.35 19.11
CA ILE A 73 -6.76 -10.41 19.24
C ILE A 73 -7.37 -9.03 18.93
N VAL A 74 -6.82 -7.96 19.50
CA VAL A 74 -7.32 -6.59 19.27
C VAL A 74 -7.20 -6.22 17.80
N LEU A 75 -6.05 -6.45 17.17
CA LEU A 75 -5.80 -6.12 15.77
C LEU A 75 -6.76 -6.88 14.85
N PHE A 76 -6.86 -8.20 14.99
CA PHE A 76 -7.73 -9.01 14.14
C PHE A 76 -9.21 -8.81 14.43
N SER A 77 -9.60 -8.56 15.69
CA SER A 77 -10.99 -8.16 16.01
C SER A 77 -11.34 -6.83 15.36
N LEU A 78 -10.45 -5.84 15.42
CA LEU A 78 -10.66 -4.54 14.79
C LEU A 78 -10.80 -4.69 13.26
N LEU A 79 -9.90 -5.44 12.61
CA LEU A 79 -9.97 -5.71 11.17
C LEU A 79 -11.26 -6.44 10.80
N THR A 80 -11.66 -7.41 11.59
CA THR A 80 -12.91 -8.17 11.38
C THR A 80 -14.14 -7.27 11.51
N VAL A 81 -14.22 -6.48 12.57
CA VAL A 81 -15.33 -5.52 12.78
C VAL A 81 -15.37 -4.50 11.64
N MET A 82 -14.23 -3.93 11.25
CA MET A 82 -14.17 -3.01 10.11
C MET A 82 -14.64 -3.70 8.82
N ALA A 83 -14.21 -4.92 8.55
CA ALA A 83 -14.68 -5.66 7.38
C ALA A 83 -16.19 -5.86 7.40
N PHE A 84 -16.76 -6.31 8.53
CA PHE A 84 -18.22 -6.50 8.67
C PHE A 84 -19.03 -5.21 8.50
N LEU A 85 -18.48 -4.06 8.90
CA LEU A 85 -19.15 -2.77 8.72
C LEU A 85 -19.00 -2.21 7.30
N ILE A 86 -17.78 -2.30 6.74
CA ILE A 86 -17.42 -1.62 5.49
C ILE A 86 -17.82 -2.44 4.27
N LEU A 87 -17.59 -3.78 4.26
CA LEU A 87 -17.86 -4.61 3.09
C LEU A 87 -19.32 -4.57 2.62
N PRO A 88 -20.36 -4.63 3.50
CA PRO A 88 -21.75 -4.50 3.06
C PRO A 88 -22.06 -3.14 2.43
N LEU A 89 -21.49 -2.05 2.99
CA LEU A 89 -21.68 -0.70 2.46
C LEU A 89 -21.01 -0.54 1.09
N LEU A 90 -19.80 -1.05 0.94
CA LEU A 90 -19.12 -1.09 -0.36
C LEU A 90 -19.88 -1.95 -1.36
N GLY A 91 -20.38 -3.11 -0.94
CA GLY A 91 -21.20 -4.00 -1.78
C GLY A 91 -22.44 -3.29 -2.33
N GLN A 92 -23.16 -2.51 -1.49
CA GLN A 92 -24.30 -1.72 -1.93
C GLN A 92 -23.89 -0.65 -2.96
N GLN A 93 -22.77 0.06 -2.74
CA GLN A 93 -22.30 1.08 -3.68
C GLN A 93 -21.78 0.48 -4.99
N ILE A 94 -21.11 -0.65 -4.94
CA ILE A 94 -20.70 -1.40 -6.13
C ILE A 94 -21.92 -1.87 -6.91
N SER A 95 -22.92 -2.45 -6.24
CA SER A 95 -24.16 -2.87 -6.87
C SER A 95 -24.92 -1.70 -7.50
N TYR A 96 -24.96 -0.54 -6.82
CA TYR A 96 -25.52 0.70 -7.36
C TYR A 96 -24.75 1.17 -8.61
N LEU A 97 -23.42 1.19 -8.57
CA LEU A 97 -22.59 1.54 -9.72
C LEU A 97 -22.89 0.62 -10.90
N VAL A 98 -22.88 -0.69 -10.65
CA VAL A 98 -23.10 -1.70 -11.69
C VAL A 98 -24.51 -1.59 -12.28
N SER A 99 -25.56 -1.45 -11.48
CA SER A 99 -26.94 -1.36 -11.96
C SER A 99 -27.22 -0.08 -12.76
N ASN A 100 -26.53 1.02 -12.45
CA ASN A 100 -26.68 2.29 -13.18
C ASN A 100 -25.68 2.47 -14.33
N MET A 101 -24.73 1.54 -14.52
CA MET A 101 -23.72 1.64 -15.56
C MET A 101 -24.28 1.83 -16.97
N PRO A 102 -25.36 1.11 -17.43
CA PRO A 102 -25.94 1.36 -18.74
C PRO A 102 -26.42 2.80 -18.91
N ALA A 103 -27.14 3.32 -17.89
CA ALA A 103 -27.60 4.72 -17.92
C ALA A 103 -26.44 5.72 -17.93
N TYR A 104 -25.34 5.42 -17.23
CA TYR A 104 -24.13 6.24 -17.24
C TYR A 104 -23.47 6.26 -18.62
N LEU A 105 -23.38 5.12 -19.30
CA LEU A 105 -22.80 5.02 -20.64
C LEU A 105 -23.66 5.78 -21.66
N ASP A 106 -25.00 5.65 -21.59
CA ASP A 106 -25.92 6.39 -22.44
C ASP A 106 -25.79 7.90 -22.21
N ASN A 107 -25.67 8.32 -20.97
CA ASN A 107 -25.49 9.73 -20.63
C ASN A 107 -24.14 10.29 -21.12
N ILE A 108 -23.05 9.55 -20.98
CA ILE A 108 -21.75 9.95 -21.53
C ILE A 108 -21.89 10.18 -23.04
N GLN A 109 -22.51 9.25 -23.75
CA GLN A 109 -22.69 9.35 -25.20
C GLN A 109 -23.56 10.51 -25.61
N GLN A 110 -24.68 10.79 -24.91
CA GLN A 110 -25.66 11.78 -25.29
C GLN A 110 -25.32 13.21 -24.86
N ASN A 111 -24.65 13.36 -23.70
CA ASN A 111 -24.44 14.66 -23.07
C ASN A 111 -22.97 15.05 -22.91
N VAL A 112 -22.13 14.15 -22.42
CA VAL A 112 -20.75 14.48 -22.07
C VAL A 112 -19.87 14.58 -23.33
N VAL A 113 -20.02 13.66 -24.26
CA VAL A 113 -19.20 13.65 -25.49
C VAL A 113 -19.47 14.85 -26.38
N PRO A 114 -20.72 15.23 -26.70
CA PRO A 114 -20.99 16.44 -27.49
C PRO A 114 -20.50 17.72 -26.81
N MET A 115 -20.58 17.76 -25.47
CA MET A 115 -20.07 18.87 -24.68
C MET A 115 -18.55 18.99 -24.80
N LEU A 116 -17.81 17.88 -24.59
CA LEU A 116 -16.35 17.86 -24.73
C LEU A 116 -15.90 18.14 -26.18
N ALA A 117 -16.59 17.57 -27.17
CA ALA A 117 -16.31 17.81 -28.56
C ALA A 117 -16.44 19.32 -28.91
N LYS A 118 -17.46 19.98 -28.36
CA LYS A 118 -17.67 21.43 -28.54
C LYS A 118 -16.56 22.27 -27.89
N TYR A 119 -16.09 21.90 -26.69
CA TYR A 119 -15.05 22.66 -25.97
C TYR A 119 -13.61 22.34 -26.43
N LEU A 120 -13.33 21.11 -26.86
CA LEU A 120 -12.00 20.68 -27.28
C LEU A 120 -11.79 20.69 -28.79
N GLY A 121 -12.83 20.96 -29.59
CA GLY A 121 -12.76 20.93 -31.06
C GLY A 121 -12.48 19.53 -31.62
N LEU A 122 -12.82 18.47 -30.88
CA LEU A 122 -12.62 17.09 -31.29
C LEU A 122 -13.86 16.53 -31.98
N ASP A 123 -13.65 15.65 -32.96
CA ASP A 123 -14.76 14.97 -33.62
C ASP A 123 -15.35 13.90 -32.72
N ALA A 124 -16.65 13.97 -32.44
CA ALA A 124 -17.33 13.02 -31.54
C ALA A 124 -17.28 11.55 -32.02
N SER A 125 -16.99 11.34 -33.33
CA SER A 125 -16.86 10.05 -33.98
C SER A 125 -15.60 9.26 -33.58
N VAL A 126 -14.62 9.90 -32.92
CA VAL A 126 -13.37 9.26 -32.47
C VAL A 126 -13.60 8.29 -31.30
N PHE A 127 -14.72 8.45 -30.58
CA PHE A 127 -15.04 7.60 -29.43
C PHE A 127 -15.98 6.46 -29.85
N ASP A 128 -15.44 5.25 -30.02
CA ASP A 128 -16.25 4.06 -30.30
C ASP A 128 -16.95 3.55 -29.02
N PHE A 129 -18.11 4.14 -28.74
CA PHE A 129 -18.94 3.78 -27.57
C PHE A 129 -19.56 2.40 -27.69
N GLU A 130 -19.73 1.86 -28.92
CA GLU A 130 -20.22 0.50 -29.10
C GLU A 130 -19.18 -0.53 -28.62
N LEU A 131 -17.90 -0.26 -28.85
CA LEU A 131 -16.82 -1.06 -28.30
C LEU A 131 -16.80 -0.99 -26.77
N LEU A 132 -16.95 0.21 -26.20
CA LEU A 132 -17.05 0.40 -24.76
C LEU A 132 -18.27 -0.32 -24.16
N LYS A 133 -19.46 -0.19 -24.77
CA LYS A 133 -20.67 -0.91 -24.36
C LYS A 133 -20.46 -2.44 -24.44
N LYS A 134 -19.84 -2.95 -25.48
CA LYS A 134 -19.54 -4.38 -25.62
C LYS A 134 -18.52 -4.87 -24.59
N LEU A 135 -17.45 -4.11 -24.33
CA LEU A 135 -16.48 -4.42 -23.30
C LEU A 135 -17.11 -4.40 -21.90
N PHE A 136 -17.94 -3.41 -21.61
CA PHE A 136 -18.67 -3.35 -20.35
C PHE A 136 -19.75 -4.43 -20.29
N ALA A 137 -20.51 -4.70 -21.34
CA ALA A 137 -21.50 -5.77 -21.34
C ALA A 137 -20.88 -7.16 -21.16
N ALA A 138 -19.71 -7.40 -21.76
CA ALA A 138 -18.96 -8.65 -21.57
C ALA A 138 -18.44 -8.80 -20.12
N HIS A 139 -18.07 -7.70 -19.47
CA HIS A 139 -17.59 -7.69 -18.09
C HIS A 139 -18.70 -7.36 -17.08
N TYR A 140 -19.85 -6.83 -17.51
CA TYR A 140 -20.99 -6.46 -16.69
C TYR A 140 -21.60 -7.67 -15.99
N ALA A 141 -21.81 -8.77 -16.71
CA ALA A 141 -22.23 -10.03 -16.13
C ALA A 141 -21.21 -10.55 -15.09
N GLN A 142 -19.95 -10.21 -15.27
CA GLN A 142 -18.86 -10.52 -14.33
C GLN A 142 -18.82 -9.52 -13.16
N ALA A 143 -19.06 -8.22 -13.38
CA ALA A 143 -18.96 -7.19 -12.34
C ALA A 143 -20.18 -7.15 -11.41
N GLY A 144 -21.39 -7.32 -11.91
CA GLY A 144 -22.63 -7.42 -11.09
C GLY A 144 -22.63 -8.63 -10.16
N GLY A 145 -21.86 -9.65 -10.55
CA GLY A 145 -21.58 -10.82 -9.74
C GLY A 145 -20.23 -10.78 -9.00
N LEU A 146 -19.48 -9.66 -8.97
CA LEU A 146 -18.12 -9.69 -8.40
C LEU A 146 -18.10 -10.23 -6.97
N VAL A 147 -19.00 -9.82 -6.10
CA VAL A 147 -19.09 -10.39 -4.76
C VAL A 147 -19.61 -11.84 -4.83
N SER A 148 -20.65 -12.11 -5.61
CA SER A 148 -21.15 -13.48 -5.82
C SER A 148 -20.20 -14.33 -6.67
N GLN A 149 -19.46 -13.75 -7.61
CA GLN A 149 -18.43 -14.45 -8.38
C GLN A 149 -17.12 -14.65 -7.60
N ILE A 150 -16.71 -13.72 -6.76
CA ILE A 150 -15.63 -13.99 -5.81
C ILE A 150 -16.03 -15.15 -4.92
N VAL A 151 -17.24 -15.12 -4.36
CA VAL A 151 -17.77 -16.21 -3.55
C VAL A 151 -17.98 -17.48 -4.37
N SER A 152 -18.53 -17.41 -5.58
CA SER A 152 -18.75 -18.59 -6.44
C SER A 152 -17.47 -19.10 -7.10
N SER A 153 -16.53 -18.23 -7.47
CA SER A 153 -15.20 -18.65 -8.00
C SER A 153 -14.35 -19.28 -6.90
N ILE A 154 -14.43 -18.76 -5.68
CA ILE A 154 -13.83 -19.39 -4.50
C ILE A 154 -14.54 -20.73 -4.23
N ALA A 155 -15.87 -20.81 -4.36
CA ALA A 155 -16.64 -22.01 -4.12
C ALA A 155 -16.57 -23.05 -5.27
N SER A 156 -16.39 -22.63 -6.53
CA SER A 156 -16.38 -23.51 -7.70
C SER A 156 -14.98 -24.04 -8.06
N SER A 157 -13.90 -23.35 -7.66
CA SER A 157 -12.54 -23.82 -7.85
C SER A 157 -11.96 -24.28 -6.52
N SER A 158 -11.81 -25.59 -6.36
CA SER A 158 -11.17 -26.16 -5.16
C SER A 158 -9.76 -25.60 -4.90
N ILE A 159 -9.03 -25.25 -5.97
CA ILE A 159 -7.70 -24.62 -5.86
C ILE A 159 -7.80 -23.16 -5.39
N ALA A 160 -8.74 -22.37 -5.93
CA ALA A 160 -8.94 -20.98 -5.50
C ALA A 160 -9.45 -20.90 -4.05
N LEU A 161 -10.38 -21.80 -3.69
CA LEU A 161 -10.87 -21.94 -2.31
C LEU A 161 -9.72 -22.33 -1.36
N ALA A 162 -8.92 -23.33 -1.73
CA ALA A 162 -7.78 -23.76 -0.92
C ALA A 162 -6.74 -22.64 -0.76
N ALA A 163 -6.44 -21.89 -1.82
CA ALA A 163 -5.54 -20.73 -1.75
C ALA A 163 -6.10 -19.61 -0.88
N TRP A 164 -7.40 -19.33 -0.96
CA TRP A 164 -8.06 -18.33 -0.13
C TRP A 164 -8.06 -18.71 1.35
N VAL A 165 -8.43 -19.95 1.67
CA VAL A 165 -8.39 -20.50 3.03
C VAL A 165 -6.96 -20.53 3.56
N ALA A 166 -6.00 -20.95 2.74
CA ALA A 166 -4.58 -20.95 3.10
C ALA A 166 -4.10 -19.53 3.46
N ASN A 167 -4.42 -18.51 2.68
CA ASN A 167 -4.07 -17.12 2.98
C ASN A 167 -4.79 -16.58 4.21
N MET A 168 -6.07 -16.93 4.40
CA MET A 168 -6.85 -16.54 5.58
C MET A 168 -6.28 -17.11 6.89
N VAL A 169 -5.67 -18.30 6.82
CA VAL A 169 -5.01 -18.93 7.98
C VAL A 169 -3.55 -18.47 8.07
N LEU A 170 -2.85 -18.41 6.94
CA LEU A 170 -1.42 -18.12 6.89
C LEU A 170 -1.08 -16.71 7.39
N ILE A 171 -1.84 -15.69 6.93
CA ILE A 171 -1.59 -14.29 7.35
C ILE A 171 -1.68 -14.14 8.87
N PRO A 172 -2.76 -14.53 9.55
CA PRO A 172 -2.83 -14.47 11.01
C PRO A 172 -1.73 -15.26 11.72
N VAL A 173 -1.49 -16.51 11.28
CA VAL A 173 -0.48 -17.38 11.88
C VAL A 173 0.90 -16.77 11.77
N VAL A 174 1.30 -16.36 10.57
CA VAL A 174 2.62 -15.73 10.35
C VAL A 174 2.73 -14.40 11.11
N THR A 175 1.67 -13.58 11.12
CA THR A 175 1.64 -12.34 11.92
C THR A 175 1.90 -12.63 13.41
N PHE A 176 1.23 -13.64 13.97
CA PHE A 176 1.42 -14.00 15.36
C PHE A 176 2.86 -14.45 15.67
N TYR A 177 3.43 -15.33 14.83
CA TYR A 177 4.80 -15.80 15.02
C TYR A 177 5.83 -14.68 14.82
N LEU A 178 5.66 -13.82 13.81
CA LEU A 178 6.54 -12.67 13.62
C LEU A 178 6.47 -11.69 14.79
N LEU A 179 5.28 -11.39 15.32
CA LEU A 179 5.14 -10.56 16.53
C LEU A 179 5.81 -11.17 17.74
N ARG A 180 5.69 -12.50 17.92
CA ARG A 180 6.20 -13.18 19.12
C ARG A 180 7.72 -13.37 19.10
N ASP A 181 8.25 -13.80 17.95
CA ASP A 181 9.60 -14.31 17.83
C ASP A 181 10.54 -13.35 17.08
N TRP A 182 10.12 -12.08 16.85
CA TRP A 182 10.90 -11.09 16.10
C TRP A 182 12.30 -10.88 16.66
N ASP A 183 12.41 -10.66 17.97
CA ASP A 183 13.70 -10.43 18.62
C ASP A 183 14.61 -11.65 18.53
N VAL A 184 14.03 -12.86 18.61
CA VAL A 184 14.75 -14.11 18.46
C VAL A 184 15.28 -14.26 17.04
N LEU A 185 14.47 -13.90 16.03
CA LEU A 185 14.87 -13.91 14.63
C LEU A 185 16.04 -12.95 14.37
N ILE A 186 15.95 -11.73 14.88
CA ILE A 186 17.03 -10.73 14.75
C ILE A 186 18.30 -11.19 15.46
N ALA A 187 18.19 -11.78 16.64
CA ALA A 187 19.35 -12.32 17.36
C ALA A 187 20.06 -13.44 16.57
N HIS A 188 19.30 -14.34 15.94
CA HIS A 188 19.90 -15.38 15.09
C HIS A 188 20.59 -14.80 13.85
N ILE A 189 20.00 -13.78 13.21
CA ILE A 189 20.64 -13.09 12.07
C ILE A 189 21.95 -12.42 12.52
N ASP A 190 21.93 -11.78 13.68
CA ASP A 190 23.11 -11.13 14.28
C ASP A 190 24.26 -12.13 14.53
N ASP A 191 23.93 -13.34 14.96
CA ASP A 191 24.92 -14.41 15.20
C ASP A 191 25.53 -14.97 13.92
N LEU A 192 24.83 -14.91 12.79
CA LEU A 192 25.35 -15.33 11.48
C LEU A 192 26.30 -14.31 10.85
N LEU A 193 26.26 -13.05 11.32
CA LEU A 193 27.05 -11.97 10.70
C LEU A 193 28.50 -11.98 11.17
N PRO A 194 29.49 -11.77 10.27
CA PRO A 194 30.89 -11.62 10.62
C PRO A 194 31.09 -10.45 11.59
N ARG A 195 31.77 -10.68 12.72
CA ARG A 195 31.94 -9.72 13.81
C ARG A 195 32.58 -8.38 13.34
N LYS A 196 33.38 -8.41 12.28
CA LYS A 196 34.05 -7.21 11.73
C LYS A 196 33.08 -6.21 11.11
N ILE A 197 32.01 -6.67 10.45
CA ILE A 197 31.04 -5.81 9.75
C ILE A 197 29.76 -5.62 10.59
N LEU A 198 29.59 -6.38 11.65
CA LEU A 198 28.41 -6.36 12.52
C LEU A 198 28.02 -4.95 13.03
N PRO A 199 28.96 -4.09 13.50
CA PRO A 199 28.60 -2.75 13.97
C PRO A 199 28.00 -1.87 12.85
N VAL A 200 28.52 -2.01 11.63
CA VAL A 200 28.01 -1.25 10.47
C VAL A 200 26.63 -1.74 10.08
N ILE A 201 26.44 -3.06 10.01
CA ILE A 201 25.14 -3.65 9.67
C ILE A 201 24.07 -3.30 10.72
N ARG A 202 24.39 -3.39 12.00
CA ARG A 202 23.47 -2.97 13.09
C ARG A 202 23.09 -1.51 12.98
N LYS A 203 24.03 -0.63 12.67
CA LYS A 203 23.77 0.80 12.47
C LYS A 203 22.81 1.02 11.30
N LEU A 204 23.10 0.40 10.14
CA LEU A 204 22.26 0.51 8.95
C LEU A 204 20.87 -0.09 9.16
N ALA A 205 20.79 -1.23 9.82
CA ALA A 205 19.51 -1.87 10.16
C ALA A 205 18.67 -0.98 11.07
N LYS A 206 19.28 -0.38 12.11
CA LYS A 206 18.60 0.55 13.01
C LYS A 206 18.12 1.82 12.29
N GLU A 207 18.97 2.46 11.48
CA GLU A 207 18.59 3.63 10.70
C GLU A 207 17.45 3.29 9.70
N SER A 208 17.51 2.13 9.06
CA SER A 208 16.45 1.64 8.16
C SER A 208 15.16 1.38 8.92
N ASP A 209 15.22 0.75 10.09
CA ASP A 209 14.07 0.49 10.94
C ASP A 209 13.40 1.79 11.42
N GLU A 210 14.17 2.79 11.84
CA GLU A 210 13.65 4.09 12.26
C GLU A 210 12.88 4.80 11.13
N VAL A 211 13.42 4.77 9.91
CA VAL A 211 12.79 5.37 8.72
C VAL A 211 11.54 4.59 8.32
N LEU A 212 11.66 3.26 8.25
CA LEU A 212 10.59 2.36 7.83
C LEU A 212 9.40 2.40 8.80
N SER A 213 9.70 2.36 10.09
CA SER A 213 8.74 2.42 11.18
C SER A 213 7.95 3.74 11.20
N ALA A 214 8.65 4.87 11.03
CA ALA A 214 8.00 6.17 10.93
C ALA A 214 7.10 6.25 9.70
N PHE A 215 7.61 5.79 8.53
CA PHE A 215 6.85 5.79 7.28
C PHE A 215 5.59 4.93 7.36
N LEU A 216 5.73 3.65 7.68
CA LEU A 216 4.59 2.72 7.64
C LEU A 216 3.49 3.12 8.62
N ARG A 217 3.86 3.49 9.85
CA ARG A 217 2.88 3.97 10.84
C ARG A 217 2.24 5.28 10.44
N GLY A 218 3.05 6.24 9.97
CA GLY A 218 2.55 7.53 9.50
C GLY A 218 1.60 7.35 8.32
N GLN A 219 2.01 6.58 7.31
CA GLN A 219 1.23 6.37 6.10
C GLN A 219 -0.08 5.63 6.34
N PHE A 220 -0.08 4.65 7.26
CA PHE A 220 -1.31 3.97 7.65
C PHE A 220 -2.33 4.94 8.28
N VAL A 221 -1.87 5.84 9.16
CA VAL A 221 -2.74 6.87 9.74
C VAL A 221 -3.22 7.86 8.67
N VAL A 222 -2.33 8.28 7.75
CA VAL A 222 -2.69 9.15 6.61
C VAL A 222 -3.80 8.51 5.79
N MET A 223 -3.68 7.23 5.41
CA MET A 223 -4.70 6.50 4.66
C MET A 223 -6.06 6.50 5.35
N LEU A 224 -6.09 6.21 6.66
CA LEU A 224 -7.33 6.19 7.44
C LEU A 224 -7.96 7.57 7.53
N VAL A 225 -7.18 8.60 7.84
CA VAL A 225 -7.67 9.97 7.98
C VAL A 225 -8.16 10.50 6.63
N LEU A 226 -7.39 10.35 5.56
CA LEU A 226 -7.82 10.79 4.22
C LEU A 226 -9.02 10.00 3.72
N GLY A 227 -9.07 8.69 3.95
CA GLY A 227 -10.23 7.87 3.63
C GLY A 227 -11.50 8.36 4.33
N ALA A 228 -11.40 8.71 5.61
CA ALA A 228 -12.51 9.28 6.37
C ALA A 228 -12.89 10.68 5.87
N VAL A 229 -11.91 11.57 5.63
CA VAL A 229 -12.13 12.94 5.14
C VAL A 229 -12.78 12.91 3.76
N TYR A 230 -12.24 12.15 2.82
CA TYR A 230 -12.80 12.04 1.48
C TYR A 230 -14.19 11.41 1.47
N SER A 231 -14.40 10.32 2.23
CA SER A 231 -15.71 9.66 2.33
C SER A 231 -16.76 10.61 2.92
N THR A 232 -16.42 11.29 4.03
CA THR A 232 -17.33 12.22 4.70
C THR A 232 -17.58 13.46 3.85
N GLY A 233 -16.53 14.04 3.26
CA GLY A 233 -16.65 15.21 2.39
C GLY A 233 -17.51 14.94 1.16
N LEU A 234 -17.31 13.80 0.49
CA LEU A 234 -18.12 13.39 -0.68
C LEU A 234 -19.56 13.05 -0.29
N TRP A 235 -19.77 12.53 0.93
CA TRP A 235 -21.13 12.32 1.46
C TRP A 235 -21.87 13.64 1.67
N PHE A 236 -21.22 14.69 2.17
CA PHE A 236 -21.82 16.03 2.25
C PHE A 236 -22.12 16.67 0.88
N VAL A 237 -21.43 16.24 -0.15
CA VAL A 237 -21.70 16.64 -1.57
C VAL A 237 -22.86 15.82 -2.15
N ASP A 238 -23.45 14.89 -1.39
CA ASP A 238 -24.52 13.98 -1.81
C ASP A 238 -24.09 13.03 -2.94
N LEU A 239 -22.81 12.67 -3.00
CA LEU A 239 -22.30 11.67 -3.94
C LEU A 239 -22.69 10.27 -3.46
N LYS A 240 -23.47 9.53 -4.25
CA LYS A 240 -23.92 8.17 -3.88
C LYS A 240 -22.79 7.16 -3.71
N LEU A 241 -21.67 7.38 -4.41
CA LEU A 241 -20.46 6.56 -4.32
C LEU A 241 -19.42 7.13 -3.34
N ALA A 242 -19.83 8.00 -2.40
CA ALA A 242 -18.94 8.72 -1.50
C ALA A 242 -18.02 7.80 -0.70
N LEU A 243 -18.56 6.76 -0.07
CA LEU A 243 -17.79 5.83 0.75
C LEU A 243 -16.82 5.01 -0.11
N LEU A 244 -17.29 4.49 -1.25
CA LEU A 244 -16.46 3.70 -2.16
C LEU A 244 -15.26 4.51 -2.66
N ILE A 245 -15.53 5.70 -3.22
CA ILE A 245 -14.49 6.54 -3.80
C ILE A 245 -13.58 7.11 -2.72
N GLY A 246 -14.14 7.57 -1.58
CA GLY A 246 -13.37 8.12 -0.48
C GLY A 246 -12.44 7.09 0.17
N MET A 247 -12.91 5.88 0.41
CA MET A 247 -12.08 4.80 0.96
C MET A 247 -11.03 4.33 -0.04
N LEU A 248 -11.38 4.19 -1.33
CA LEU A 248 -10.39 3.83 -2.35
C LEU A 248 -9.32 4.93 -2.48
N ALA A 249 -9.71 6.20 -2.51
CA ALA A 249 -8.77 7.33 -2.53
C ALA A 249 -7.86 7.30 -1.30
N GLY A 250 -8.43 7.09 -0.09
CA GLY A 250 -7.65 6.93 1.14
C GLY A 250 -6.69 5.74 1.10
N LEU A 251 -7.12 4.59 0.57
CA LEU A 251 -6.26 3.40 0.42
C LEU A 251 -5.13 3.66 -0.58
N VAL A 252 -5.44 4.27 -1.72
CA VAL A 252 -4.46 4.62 -2.76
C VAL A 252 -3.51 5.71 -2.29
N SER A 253 -3.89 6.53 -1.28
CA SER A 253 -3.01 7.50 -0.61
C SER A 253 -1.85 6.85 0.15
N PHE A 254 -1.75 5.51 0.18
CA PHE A 254 -0.50 4.84 0.56
C PHE A 254 0.69 5.35 -0.27
N VAL A 255 0.45 5.70 -1.52
CA VAL A 255 1.39 6.43 -2.37
C VAL A 255 1.01 7.92 -2.32
N PRO A 256 1.91 8.80 -1.84
CA PRO A 256 1.63 10.24 -1.75
C PRO A 256 1.11 10.82 -3.07
N TYR A 257 0.13 11.69 -2.98
CA TYR A 257 -0.56 12.35 -4.10
C TYR A 257 -1.43 11.44 -4.99
N LEU A 258 -1.17 10.13 -5.05
CA LEU A 258 -1.88 9.23 -5.95
C LEU A 258 -3.36 9.09 -5.55
N GLY A 259 -3.64 9.05 -4.24
CA GLY A 259 -5.00 9.02 -3.72
C GLY A 259 -5.81 10.25 -4.11
N PHE A 260 -5.20 11.43 -4.03
CA PHE A 260 -5.80 12.68 -4.50
C PHE A 260 -6.15 12.62 -5.99
N ILE A 261 -5.17 12.24 -6.84
CA ILE A 261 -5.35 12.19 -8.30
C ILE A 261 -6.45 11.19 -8.69
N VAL A 262 -6.34 9.96 -8.20
CA VAL A 262 -7.32 8.91 -8.52
C VAL A 262 -8.70 9.25 -7.96
N GLY A 263 -8.73 9.76 -6.73
CA GLY A 263 -9.97 10.11 -6.05
C GLY A 263 -10.71 11.26 -6.71
N ILE A 264 -10.03 12.37 -7.02
CA ILE A 264 -10.67 13.54 -7.65
C ILE A 264 -11.18 13.19 -9.04
N VAL A 265 -10.44 12.41 -9.84
CA VAL A 265 -10.89 11.96 -11.16
C VAL A 265 -12.13 11.07 -11.03
N ALA A 266 -12.07 10.06 -10.17
CA ALA A 266 -13.20 9.14 -9.97
C ALA A 266 -14.45 9.86 -9.43
N ALA A 267 -14.29 10.76 -8.45
CA ALA A 267 -15.39 11.53 -7.88
C ALA A 267 -15.98 12.54 -8.88
N SER A 268 -15.12 13.18 -9.67
CA SER A 268 -15.57 14.11 -10.72
C SER A 268 -16.39 13.41 -11.79
N ILE A 269 -15.94 12.25 -12.24
CA ILE A 269 -16.71 11.43 -13.19
C ILE A 269 -18.05 11.01 -12.55
N ALA A 270 -18.02 10.50 -11.32
CA ALA A 270 -19.20 9.99 -10.64
C ALA A 270 -20.25 11.09 -10.40
N ILE A 271 -19.86 12.30 -9.98
CA ILE A 271 -20.80 13.40 -9.73
C ILE A 271 -21.40 13.93 -11.04
N LEU A 272 -20.61 14.04 -12.10
CA LEU A 272 -21.10 14.45 -13.42
C LEU A 272 -22.13 13.45 -13.96
N LEU A 273 -21.89 12.16 -13.79
CA LEU A 273 -22.81 11.11 -14.22
C LEU A 273 -24.09 11.08 -13.36
N GLN A 274 -23.99 11.46 -12.09
CA GLN A 274 -25.12 11.49 -11.16
C GLN A 274 -26.00 12.72 -11.37
N THR A 275 -25.41 13.91 -11.52
CA THR A 275 -26.14 15.21 -11.46
C THR A 275 -26.32 15.88 -12.80
N HIS A 276 -25.48 15.53 -13.80
CA HIS A 276 -25.44 16.19 -15.13
C HIS A 276 -25.11 17.69 -15.05
N ASP A 277 -24.55 18.15 -13.93
CA ASP A 277 -24.27 19.56 -13.68
C ASP A 277 -22.77 19.75 -13.35
N VAL A 278 -22.10 20.55 -14.21
CA VAL A 278 -20.66 20.87 -14.07
C VAL A 278 -20.38 21.67 -12.78
N MET A 279 -21.36 22.44 -12.30
CA MET A 279 -21.21 23.21 -11.07
C MET A 279 -21.00 22.32 -9.85
N GLN A 280 -21.47 21.07 -9.88
CA GLN A 280 -21.25 20.08 -8.83
C GLN A 280 -19.81 19.56 -8.75
N LEU A 281 -18.95 19.89 -9.70
CA LEU A 281 -17.50 19.65 -9.60
C LEU A 281 -16.84 20.54 -8.53
N ILE A 282 -17.36 21.76 -8.32
CA ILE A 282 -16.76 22.70 -7.37
C ILE A 282 -16.68 22.12 -5.96
N PRO A 283 -17.76 21.61 -5.34
CA PRO A 283 -17.67 21.00 -4.02
C PRO A 283 -16.78 19.76 -4.00
N VAL A 284 -16.72 18.96 -5.06
CA VAL A 284 -15.79 17.82 -5.16
C VAL A 284 -14.34 18.29 -5.12
N ILE A 285 -14.00 19.33 -5.91
CA ILE A 285 -12.65 19.91 -5.92
C ILE A 285 -12.30 20.48 -4.55
N ILE A 286 -13.24 21.11 -3.86
CA ILE A 286 -13.04 21.65 -2.50
C ILE A 286 -12.70 20.49 -1.52
N VAL A 287 -13.47 19.40 -1.53
CA VAL A 287 -13.22 18.24 -0.65
C VAL A 287 -11.81 17.68 -0.84
N PHE A 288 -11.42 17.45 -2.10
CA PHE A 288 -10.09 16.91 -2.40
C PHE A 288 -8.98 17.93 -2.11
N SER A 289 -9.22 19.23 -2.33
CA SER A 289 -8.27 20.29 -1.97
C SER A 289 -8.04 20.37 -0.46
N ILE A 290 -9.09 20.27 0.35
CA ILE A 290 -8.99 20.21 1.81
C ILE A 290 -8.19 18.99 2.24
N GLY A 291 -8.48 17.81 1.68
CA GLY A 291 -7.72 16.60 1.97
C GLY A 291 -6.24 16.73 1.61
N GLN A 292 -5.95 17.33 0.44
CA GLN A 292 -4.56 17.54 -0.01
C GLN A 292 -3.80 18.56 0.88
N MET A 293 -4.48 19.62 1.32
CA MET A 293 -3.90 20.55 2.28
C MET A 293 -3.64 19.88 3.63
N LEU A 294 -4.60 19.08 4.11
CA LEU A 294 -4.45 18.32 5.35
C LEU A 294 -3.28 17.32 5.24
N GLU A 295 -3.15 16.60 4.12
CA GLU A 295 -2.03 15.68 3.87
C GLU A 295 -0.69 16.42 3.88
N GLY A 296 -0.54 17.47 3.05
CA GLY A 296 0.73 18.14 2.84
C GLY A 296 1.17 19.02 4.01
N MET A 297 0.24 19.73 4.68
CA MET A 297 0.57 20.69 5.74
C MET A 297 0.56 20.10 7.14
N LEU A 298 -0.22 19.04 7.38
CA LEU A 298 -0.40 18.51 8.73
C LEU A 298 0.01 17.04 8.84
N LEU A 299 -0.59 16.15 8.05
CA LEU A 299 -0.40 14.71 8.24
C LEU A 299 1.03 14.27 7.90
N THR A 300 1.53 14.65 6.74
CA THR A 300 2.89 14.25 6.32
C THR A 300 3.96 14.81 7.24
N PRO A 301 4.02 16.13 7.59
CA PRO A 301 5.02 16.65 8.53
C PRO A 301 4.95 16.04 9.92
N VAL A 302 3.74 15.82 10.45
CA VAL A 302 3.55 15.34 11.84
C VAL A 302 3.80 13.82 11.93
N LEU A 303 3.32 13.04 10.96
CA LEU A 303 3.29 11.59 11.05
C LEU A 303 4.51 10.92 10.39
N VAL A 304 4.93 11.45 9.25
CA VAL A 304 6.03 10.88 8.46
C VAL A 304 7.33 11.67 8.70
N GLY A 305 7.24 13.01 8.76
CA GLY A 305 8.37 13.92 8.96
C GLY A 305 9.39 13.89 7.82
N ASP A 306 10.54 14.53 8.06
CA ASP A 306 11.64 14.59 7.09
C ASP A 306 12.51 13.32 7.05
N LYS A 307 12.10 12.26 7.76
CA LYS A 307 12.95 11.07 7.99
C LYS A 307 13.25 10.28 6.72
N ILE A 308 12.35 10.29 5.74
CA ILE A 308 12.55 9.51 4.50
C ILE A 308 13.59 10.17 3.61
N GLY A 309 13.57 11.50 3.48
CA GLY A 309 14.53 12.29 2.69
C GLY A 309 14.58 11.91 1.20
N LEU A 310 13.50 11.34 0.66
CA LEU A 310 13.38 10.99 -0.76
C LEU A 310 12.81 12.16 -1.55
N HIS A 311 13.48 12.47 -2.67
CA HIS A 311 12.92 13.44 -3.62
C HIS A 311 11.63 12.88 -4.28
N PRO A 312 10.58 13.70 -4.54
CA PRO A 312 9.33 13.23 -5.15
C PRO A 312 9.52 12.39 -6.42
N VAL A 313 10.49 12.75 -7.26
CA VAL A 313 10.82 11.99 -8.48
C VAL A 313 11.30 10.58 -8.15
N ALA A 314 12.08 10.40 -7.07
CA ALA A 314 12.53 9.08 -6.64
C ALA A 314 11.35 8.22 -6.13
N VAL A 315 10.36 8.84 -5.50
CA VAL A 315 9.11 8.18 -5.09
C VAL A 315 8.35 7.67 -6.31
N ILE A 316 8.13 8.53 -7.31
CA ILE A 316 7.43 8.15 -8.56
C ILE A 316 8.18 7.02 -9.25
N PHE A 317 9.50 7.14 -9.39
CA PHE A 317 10.33 6.11 -10.01
C PHE A 317 10.23 4.78 -9.26
N ALA A 318 10.33 4.79 -7.93
CA ALA A 318 10.24 3.59 -7.12
C ALA A 318 8.88 2.89 -7.29
N VAL A 319 7.78 3.65 -7.30
CA VAL A 319 6.42 3.12 -7.48
C VAL A 319 6.24 2.51 -8.87
N LEU A 320 6.69 3.19 -9.93
CA LEU A 320 6.62 2.67 -11.30
C LEU A 320 7.48 1.42 -11.48
N ALA A 321 8.72 1.44 -10.98
CA ALA A 321 9.64 0.30 -11.04
C ALA A 321 9.11 -0.89 -10.22
N GLY A 322 8.65 -0.65 -9.00
CA GLY A 322 8.03 -1.67 -8.15
C GLY A 322 6.80 -2.29 -8.80
N GLY A 323 5.92 -1.45 -9.33
CA GLY A 323 4.72 -1.88 -10.05
C GLY A 323 5.02 -2.76 -11.25
N GLN A 324 6.05 -2.39 -12.04
CA GLN A 324 6.48 -3.16 -13.21
C GLN A 324 7.10 -4.52 -12.84
N LEU A 325 7.88 -4.57 -11.75
CA LEU A 325 8.61 -5.77 -11.35
C LEU A 325 7.73 -6.78 -10.59
N PHE A 326 6.90 -6.28 -9.67
CA PHE A 326 6.17 -7.12 -8.71
C PHE A 326 4.68 -6.79 -8.63
N GLY A 327 4.13 -6.02 -9.59
CA GLY A 327 2.72 -5.65 -9.63
C GLY A 327 2.28 -4.87 -8.39
N PHE A 328 1.09 -5.18 -7.87
CA PHE A 328 0.49 -4.48 -6.73
C PHE A 328 1.36 -4.53 -5.45
N VAL A 329 1.96 -5.68 -5.17
CA VAL A 329 2.87 -5.84 -4.03
C VAL A 329 4.12 -4.97 -4.21
N GLY A 330 4.63 -4.87 -5.44
CA GLY A 330 5.75 -3.98 -5.76
C GLY A 330 5.42 -2.50 -5.52
N ILE A 331 4.20 -2.05 -5.82
CA ILE A 331 3.74 -0.70 -5.51
C ILE A 331 3.73 -0.48 -3.98
N LEU A 332 3.19 -1.42 -3.21
CA LEU A 332 3.16 -1.32 -1.75
C LEU A 332 4.55 -1.31 -1.11
N LEU A 333 5.48 -2.09 -1.65
CA LEU A 333 6.84 -2.18 -1.12
C LEU A 333 7.78 -1.13 -1.70
N ALA A 334 7.39 -0.40 -2.73
CA ALA A 334 8.25 0.54 -3.44
C ALA A 334 8.87 1.59 -2.51
N LEU A 335 8.06 2.24 -1.70
CA LEU A 335 8.53 3.29 -0.78
C LEU A 335 9.32 2.72 0.41
N PRO A 336 8.90 1.66 1.10
CA PRO A 336 9.73 0.95 2.06
C PRO A 336 11.11 0.57 1.54
N VAL A 337 11.16 -0.05 0.37
CA VAL A 337 12.44 -0.46 -0.26
C VAL A 337 13.27 0.76 -0.64
N ALA A 338 12.66 1.77 -1.24
CA ALA A 338 13.36 3.01 -1.61
C ALA A 338 13.93 3.74 -0.37
N ALA A 339 13.22 3.73 0.75
CA ALA A 339 13.68 4.32 2.00
C ALA A 339 14.91 3.60 2.56
N VAL A 340 14.90 2.27 2.56
CA VAL A 340 16.06 1.46 2.97
C VAL A 340 17.24 1.68 2.02
N LEU A 341 17.00 1.70 0.70
CA LEU A 341 18.04 1.98 -0.29
C LEU A 341 18.63 3.39 -0.11
N ALA A 342 17.82 4.39 0.24
CA ALA A 342 18.31 5.74 0.51
C ALA A 342 19.23 5.79 1.74
N VAL A 343 18.94 5.04 2.81
CA VAL A 343 19.83 4.90 3.97
C VAL A 343 21.17 4.28 3.56
N MET A 344 21.10 3.18 2.79
CA MET A 344 22.32 2.51 2.30
C MET A 344 23.16 3.41 1.39
N LEU A 345 22.53 4.10 0.43
CA LEU A 345 23.22 5.02 -0.49
C LEU A 345 23.83 6.22 0.25
N ARG A 346 23.15 6.75 1.26
CA ARG A 346 23.68 7.83 2.11
C ARG A 346 24.91 7.36 2.87
N HIS A 347 24.88 6.16 3.42
CA HIS A 347 26.04 5.58 4.10
C HIS A 347 27.22 5.40 3.14
N MET A 348 26.99 4.78 1.98
CA MET A 348 28.03 4.60 0.95
C MET A 348 28.62 5.93 0.46
N HIS A 349 27.78 6.95 0.29
CA HIS A 349 28.22 8.30 -0.10
C HIS A 349 29.12 8.94 0.96
N ASN A 350 28.77 8.80 2.24
CA ASN A 350 29.57 9.32 3.34
C ASN A 350 30.93 8.60 3.44
N GLU A 351 30.94 7.28 3.32
CA GLU A 351 32.14 6.46 3.26
C GLU A 351 33.04 6.86 2.05
N TYR A 352 32.43 7.07 0.88
CA TYR A 352 33.16 7.54 -0.29
C TYR A 352 33.81 8.91 -0.05
N LYS A 353 33.09 9.87 0.51
CA LYS A 353 33.65 11.21 0.83
C LYS A 353 34.77 11.17 1.86
N SER A 354 34.76 10.24 2.78
CA SER A 354 35.80 10.04 3.78
C SER A 354 37.00 9.22 3.27
N SER A 355 36.85 8.61 2.08
CA SER A 355 37.91 7.75 1.50
C SER A 355 39.06 8.53 0.95
N SER A 356 40.23 7.88 0.89
CA SER A 356 41.45 8.43 0.21
C SER A 356 41.23 8.66 -1.28
N ILE A 357 40.31 7.95 -1.90
CA ILE A 357 39.96 8.11 -3.33
C ILE A 357 39.38 9.51 -3.59
N PHE A 358 38.51 9.99 -2.70
CA PHE A 358 37.91 11.32 -2.83
C PHE A 358 38.84 12.44 -2.39
N ASN A 359 39.64 12.21 -1.33
CA ASN A 359 40.49 13.23 -0.73
C ASN A 359 41.91 13.33 -1.39
N ASN A 360 42.32 12.35 -2.22
CA ASN A 360 43.63 12.36 -2.91
C ASN A 360 43.58 12.97 -4.32
N VAL A 361 42.55 13.75 -4.65
CA VAL A 361 42.51 14.57 -5.87
C VAL A 361 42.94 15.99 -5.48
N ALA A 362 44.24 16.15 -5.21
CA ALA A 362 44.95 17.44 -5.23
C ALA A 362 46.42 17.19 -5.55
#